data_86f4176f1859d157b0571a9d2f7a5de2
#
_entry.id   86f4176f1859d157b0571a9d2f7a5de2
#
_cell.length_a   1.000
_cell.length_b   1.000
_cell.length_c   1.000
_cell.angle_alpha   90.00
_cell.angle_beta   90.00
_cell.angle_gamma   90.00
#
_symmetry.space_group_name_H-M   'P 1'
#
loop_
_entity.id
_entity.type
_entity.pdbx_description
1 polymer ?
#
loop_
_entity_poly.entity_id
_entity_poly.type
_entity_poly.pdbx_seq_one_letter_code
_entity_poly.pdbx_strand_id
1 'polypeptide(L)'
;MKSKKDTKGRNLKSGEDQLKSGRYRYRYTDCTGKRIAIYSWRLVKTDKNPSEKRKSALSLREMIKNIEKDKDDGILTYEAQTITVYQLIRRYLKSKVTLANSTLQNYIHLTEKNIRPHNLGQMKVSNVKKSDIKNFFSYLYTERHFAVSTIQLYQNIFFPAFQMAVDDDLIRKNPCKDCMKEYIRGGLSTTKYPLTRAEEAALLKFVKDDTIYSVYYPMIAFMLGTGCRIGEVIGLTWDDIDFENATLSINHQIIYKKKNGKIRHYASAPKNGTSRIIPLSDDVLDILLLYKQRTYFMSITNDYEVDGYSNFVFLNQNMTFYTPNTLTRAFHNIRNAYNRFVEDGEIKDVLLPDFTAHTFRHTFCTRMAENGMDIKVLQEIMGHKTIAVTMQVYNHALFERKQSEVARIPSALAV
;
A
#
# COMPACT_ATOMS: atom_id res chain seq x y z
N MET A 1 -55.36 -16.75 -27.41
CA MET A 1 -55.08 -15.42 -26.91
C MET A 1 -54.82 -14.49 -28.10
N LYS A 2 -55.54 -13.37 -28.23
CA LYS A 2 -55.29 -12.39 -29.32
C LYS A 2 -53.90 -11.78 -29.11
N SER A 3 -52.99 -11.93 -30.09
CA SER A 3 -51.68 -11.29 -30.06
C SER A 3 -51.83 -9.78 -30.04
N LYS A 4 -51.22 -9.11 -29.01
CA LYS A 4 -51.17 -7.65 -28.97
C LYS A 4 -50.28 -7.16 -30.12
N LYS A 5 -50.80 -6.17 -30.90
CA LYS A 5 -50.04 -5.52 -31.98
C LYS A 5 -49.60 -4.13 -31.53
N ASP A 6 -48.45 -3.70 -32.05
CA ASP A 6 -48.01 -2.31 -31.89
C ASP A 6 -48.71 -1.38 -32.87
N THR A 7 -48.41 -0.07 -32.80
CA THR A 7 -48.96 0.96 -33.69
C THR A 7 -48.57 0.77 -35.16
N LYS A 8 -47.56 -0.09 -35.44
CA LYS A 8 -47.12 -0.44 -36.80
C LYS A 8 -47.65 -1.80 -37.24
N GLY A 9 -48.65 -2.37 -36.53
CA GLY A 9 -49.26 -3.65 -36.85
C GLY A 9 -48.42 -4.91 -36.53
N ARG A 10 -47.26 -4.80 -35.88
CA ARG A 10 -46.35 -5.90 -35.56
C ARG A 10 -46.80 -6.62 -34.31
N ASN A 11 -46.68 -7.92 -34.29
CA ASN A 11 -47.00 -8.75 -33.15
C ASN A 11 -45.98 -8.53 -32.00
N LEU A 12 -46.48 -8.21 -30.82
CA LEU A 12 -45.72 -8.12 -29.58
C LEU A 12 -45.64 -9.51 -28.91
N LYS A 13 -44.46 -9.86 -28.41
CA LYS A 13 -44.22 -11.11 -27.69
C LYS A 13 -44.73 -11.03 -26.25
N SER A 14 -44.80 -12.18 -25.56
CA SER A 14 -45.15 -12.21 -24.13
C SER A 14 -44.24 -11.27 -23.33
N GLY A 15 -44.83 -10.48 -22.44
CA GLY A 15 -44.10 -9.46 -21.65
C GLY A 15 -43.85 -8.13 -22.38
N GLU A 16 -43.95 -8.08 -23.73
CA GLU A 16 -43.80 -6.84 -24.48
C GLU A 16 -45.13 -6.08 -24.51
N ASP A 17 -45.10 -4.75 -24.36
CA ASP A 17 -46.21 -3.85 -24.64
C ASP A 17 -45.71 -2.50 -25.14
N GLN A 18 -46.63 -1.73 -25.82
CA GLN A 18 -46.36 -0.37 -26.23
C GLN A 18 -47.20 0.58 -25.38
N LEU A 19 -46.58 1.59 -24.80
CA LEU A 19 -47.22 2.61 -24.00
C LEU A 19 -47.90 3.66 -24.90
N LYS A 20 -48.87 4.40 -24.39
CA LYS A 20 -49.52 5.52 -25.09
C LYS A 20 -48.54 6.58 -25.60
N SER A 21 -47.38 6.72 -24.94
CA SER A 21 -46.28 7.60 -25.36
C SER A 21 -45.54 7.13 -26.64
N GLY A 22 -45.83 5.93 -27.13
CA GLY A 22 -45.11 5.27 -28.23
C GLY A 22 -43.88 4.49 -27.82
N ARG A 23 -43.52 4.53 -26.51
CA ARG A 23 -42.37 3.82 -25.98
C ARG A 23 -42.71 2.34 -25.77
N TYR A 24 -41.82 1.43 -26.15
CA TYR A 24 -41.97 0.01 -25.90
C TYR A 24 -41.48 -0.35 -24.49
N ARG A 25 -42.15 -1.30 -23.82
CA ARG A 25 -41.84 -1.83 -22.51
C ARG A 25 -41.81 -3.35 -22.57
N TYR A 26 -40.85 -3.96 -21.83
CA TYR A 26 -40.83 -5.38 -21.53
C TYR A 26 -40.79 -5.59 -20.03
N ARG A 27 -41.65 -6.49 -19.52
CA ARG A 27 -41.73 -6.85 -18.12
C ARG A 27 -41.31 -8.30 -17.96
N TYR A 28 -40.41 -8.54 -17.05
CA TYR A 28 -39.92 -9.87 -16.72
C TYR A 28 -39.68 -10.00 -15.21
N THR A 29 -39.53 -11.25 -14.75
CA THR A 29 -39.11 -11.55 -13.38
C THR A 29 -37.66 -12.01 -13.44
N ASP A 30 -36.77 -11.40 -12.66
CA ASP A 30 -35.37 -11.78 -12.59
C ASP A 30 -35.19 -13.08 -11.78
N CYS A 31 -33.92 -13.56 -11.72
CA CYS A 31 -33.56 -14.78 -11.00
C CYS A 31 -33.77 -14.68 -9.48
N THR A 32 -33.95 -13.45 -8.93
CA THR A 32 -34.26 -13.22 -7.50
C THR A 32 -35.77 -13.17 -7.22
N GLY A 33 -36.63 -13.36 -8.25
CA GLY A 33 -38.08 -13.26 -8.11
C GLY A 33 -38.65 -11.85 -8.23
N LYS A 34 -37.80 -10.82 -8.48
CA LYS A 34 -38.21 -9.43 -8.58
C LYS A 34 -38.73 -9.09 -9.97
N ARG A 35 -39.89 -8.39 -10.03
CA ARG A 35 -40.46 -7.92 -11.28
C ARG A 35 -39.78 -6.63 -11.74
N ILE A 36 -39.24 -6.66 -12.96
CA ILE A 36 -38.52 -5.55 -13.60
C ILE A 36 -39.18 -5.16 -14.91
N ALA A 37 -39.09 -3.87 -15.26
CA ALA A 37 -39.52 -3.34 -16.55
C ALA A 37 -38.39 -2.57 -17.21
N ILE A 38 -38.14 -2.88 -18.49
CA ILE A 38 -37.18 -2.16 -19.33
C ILE A 38 -37.93 -1.43 -20.46
N TYR A 39 -37.35 -0.37 -21.00
CA TYR A 39 -38.02 0.52 -21.93
C TYR A 39 -37.10 0.90 -23.09
N SER A 40 -37.66 0.93 -24.32
CA SER A 40 -36.96 1.44 -25.49
C SER A 40 -37.93 2.18 -26.42
N TRP A 41 -37.42 3.16 -27.16
CA TRP A 41 -38.18 3.81 -28.23
C TRP A 41 -38.22 3.01 -29.51
N ARG A 42 -37.42 1.93 -29.61
CA ARG A 42 -37.35 1.05 -30.77
C ARG A 42 -37.72 -0.37 -30.35
N LEU A 43 -38.56 -1.04 -31.14
CA LEU A 43 -38.86 -2.46 -30.89
C LEU A 43 -37.73 -3.36 -31.41
N VAL A 44 -37.27 -3.09 -32.64
CA VAL A 44 -36.19 -3.83 -33.31
C VAL A 44 -35.07 -2.91 -33.76
N LYS A 45 -33.91 -3.50 -34.08
CA LYS A 45 -32.68 -2.78 -34.44
C LYS A 45 -32.88 -1.84 -35.65
N THR A 46 -33.73 -2.23 -36.58
CA THR A 46 -34.04 -1.46 -37.80
C THR A 46 -34.97 -0.26 -37.57
N ASP A 47 -35.63 -0.15 -36.42
CA ASP A 47 -36.47 1.00 -36.10
C ASP A 47 -35.62 2.26 -35.90
N LYS A 48 -36.11 3.38 -36.50
CA LYS A 48 -35.52 4.70 -36.23
C LYS A 48 -36.02 5.25 -34.88
N ASN A 49 -35.19 6.01 -34.18
CA ASN A 49 -35.63 6.75 -33.00
C ASN A 49 -36.62 7.85 -33.40
N PRO A 50 -37.69 8.10 -32.62
CA PRO A 50 -38.73 9.09 -32.98
C PRO A 50 -38.21 10.53 -33.06
N SER A 51 -37.24 10.91 -32.27
CA SER A 51 -36.55 12.20 -32.28
C SER A 51 -35.23 12.11 -31.50
N GLU A 52 -34.37 13.14 -31.57
CA GLU A 52 -33.15 13.22 -30.79
C GLU A 52 -33.38 13.16 -29.27
N LYS A 53 -34.48 13.81 -28.79
CA LYS A 53 -34.90 13.76 -27.37
C LYS A 53 -35.48 12.40 -26.95
N ARG A 54 -35.92 11.56 -27.92
CA ARG A 54 -36.55 10.25 -27.72
C ARG A 54 -35.67 9.16 -28.32
N LYS A 55 -34.43 9.06 -27.85
CA LYS A 55 -33.39 8.15 -28.35
C LYS A 55 -33.16 6.98 -27.39
N SER A 56 -33.01 5.80 -27.96
CA SER A 56 -32.55 4.61 -27.25
C SER A 56 -31.35 4.00 -27.96
N ALA A 57 -30.29 3.65 -27.24
CA ALA A 57 -29.07 3.05 -27.81
C ALA A 57 -29.37 1.65 -28.39
N LEU A 58 -30.19 0.86 -27.67
CA LEU A 58 -30.59 -0.50 -28.05
C LEU A 58 -32.10 -0.55 -28.30
N SER A 59 -32.56 -1.40 -29.22
CA SER A 59 -33.97 -1.75 -29.36
C SER A 59 -34.42 -2.65 -28.19
N LEU A 60 -35.75 -2.70 -27.98
CA LEU A 60 -36.30 -3.53 -26.91
C LEU A 60 -35.88 -5.01 -27.04
N ARG A 61 -35.95 -5.55 -28.24
CA ARG A 61 -35.61 -6.98 -28.49
C ARG A 61 -34.13 -7.29 -28.38
N GLU A 62 -33.24 -6.32 -28.66
CA GLU A 62 -31.81 -6.46 -28.34
C GLU A 62 -31.59 -6.51 -26.84
N MET A 63 -32.29 -5.66 -26.08
CA MET A 63 -32.24 -5.69 -24.61
C MET A 63 -32.80 -6.98 -24.04
N ILE A 64 -33.91 -7.49 -24.59
CA ILE A 64 -34.49 -8.78 -24.16
C ILE A 64 -33.52 -9.91 -24.42
N LYS A 65 -32.89 -9.98 -25.61
CA LYS A 65 -31.90 -11.01 -25.92
C LYS A 65 -30.69 -11.01 -24.95
N ASN A 66 -30.27 -9.81 -24.56
CA ASN A 66 -29.20 -9.70 -23.58
C ASN A 66 -29.65 -10.20 -22.18
N ILE A 67 -30.89 -9.87 -21.78
CA ILE A 67 -31.47 -10.34 -20.50
C ILE A 67 -31.65 -11.86 -20.50
N GLU A 68 -32.15 -12.44 -21.59
CA GLU A 68 -32.29 -13.89 -21.73
C GLU A 68 -30.93 -14.57 -21.60
N LYS A 69 -29.92 -14.05 -22.31
CA LYS A 69 -28.55 -14.53 -22.19
C LYS A 69 -27.98 -14.39 -20.78
N ASP A 70 -28.23 -13.26 -20.11
CA ASP A 70 -27.80 -13.03 -18.73
C ASP A 70 -28.52 -13.99 -17.76
N LYS A 71 -29.80 -14.29 -18.02
CA LYS A 71 -30.58 -15.25 -17.25
C LYS A 71 -30.08 -16.68 -17.43
N ASP A 72 -29.77 -17.08 -18.66
CA ASP A 72 -29.22 -18.40 -18.99
C ASP A 72 -27.83 -18.59 -18.34
N ASP A 73 -27.05 -17.51 -18.25
CA ASP A 73 -25.74 -17.50 -17.60
C ASP A 73 -25.82 -17.26 -16.07
N GLY A 74 -27.02 -17.17 -15.47
CA GLY A 74 -27.24 -16.98 -14.01
C GLY A 74 -26.90 -15.59 -13.47
N ILE A 75 -26.66 -14.57 -14.33
CA ILE A 75 -26.13 -13.27 -13.91
C ILE A 75 -27.21 -12.40 -13.23
N LEU A 76 -26.90 -11.89 -12.01
CA LEU A 76 -27.76 -11.04 -11.20
C LEU A 76 -27.72 -9.58 -11.69
N THR A 77 -28.13 -9.31 -12.94
CA THR A 77 -28.04 -7.99 -13.57
C THR A 77 -28.76 -6.89 -12.82
N TYR A 78 -29.81 -7.19 -12.07
CA TYR A 78 -30.54 -6.18 -11.30
C TYR A 78 -29.68 -5.61 -10.17
N GLU A 79 -29.01 -6.45 -9.37
CA GLU A 79 -28.14 -5.99 -8.29
C GLU A 79 -26.99 -5.17 -8.86
N ALA A 80 -26.36 -5.62 -9.94
CA ALA A 80 -25.29 -4.89 -10.62
C ALA A 80 -25.74 -3.53 -11.19
N GLN A 81 -27.02 -3.37 -11.55
CA GLN A 81 -27.60 -2.09 -11.97
C GLN A 81 -27.96 -1.16 -10.82
N THR A 82 -28.02 -1.66 -9.59
CA THR A 82 -28.36 -0.87 -8.39
C THR A 82 -27.15 -0.51 -7.57
N ILE A 83 -26.21 -1.44 -7.39
CA ILE A 83 -25.01 -1.23 -6.58
C ILE A 83 -23.98 -0.33 -7.30
N THR A 84 -23.41 0.64 -6.58
CA THR A 84 -22.34 1.49 -7.10
C THR A 84 -20.97 0.86 -6.86
N VAL A 85 -19.95 1.33 -7.59
CA VAL A 85 -18.55 0.91 -7.38
C VAL A 85 -18.12 1.13 -5.92
N TYR A 86 -18.45 2.28 -5.35
CA TYR A 86 -18.16 2.57 -3.94
C TYR A 86 -18.82 1.55 -2.99
N GLN A 87 -20.08 1.21 -3.23
CA GLN A 87 -20.81 0.23 -2.42
C GLN A 87 -20.23 -1.18 -2.56
N LEU A 88 -19.84 -1.58 -3.78
CA LEU A 88 -19.14 -2.84 -4.03
C LEU A 88 -17.83 -2.92 -3.25
N ILE A 89 -17.00 -1.89 -3.33
CA ILE A 89 -15.73 -1.85 -2.60
C ILE A 89 -15.96 -1.91 -1.09
N ARG A 90 -16.95 -1.18 -0.57
CA ARG A 90 -17.31 -1.23 0.86
C ARG A 90 -17.77 -2.63 1.29
N ARG A 91 -18.53 -3.33 0.45
CA ARG A 91 -18.93 -4.73 0.68
C ARG A 91 -17.69 -5.64 0.72
N TYR A 92 -16.79 -5.50 -0.27
CA TYR A 92 -15.53 -6.24 -0.31
C TYR A 92 -14.66 -5.99 0.94
N LEU A 93 -14.47 -4.73 1.35
CA LEU A 93 -13.64 -4.42 2.52
C LEU A 93 -14.25 -4.96 3.83
N LYS A 94 -15.58 -5.02 3.95
CA LYS A 94 -16.26 -5.64 5.09
C LYS A 94 -16.04 -7.17 5.16
N SER A 95 -15.89 -7.85 4.04
CA SER A 95 -15.66 -9.30 4.00
C SER A 95 -14.21 -9.69 4.37
N LYS A 96 -13.28 -8.73 4.42
CA LYS A 96 -11.85 -8.97 4.72
C LYS A 96 -11.55 -9.00 6.21
N VAL A 97 -11.84 -10.13 6.85
CA VAL A 97 -11.63 -10.34 8.30
C VAL A 97 -10.15 -10.55 8.63
N THR A 98 -9.38 -11.14 7.71
CA THR A 98 -7.97 -11.52 7.92
C THR A 98 -6.95 -10.43 7.58
N LEU A 99 -7.39 -9.30 6.99
CA LEU A 99 -6.47 -8.19 6.71
C LEU A 99 -5.98 -7.54 8.00
N ALA A 100 -4.67 -7.28 8.05
CA ALA A 100 -4.11 -6.46 9.11
C ALA A 100 -4.88 -5.14 9.21
N ASN A 101 -5.29 -4.76 10.43
CA ASN A 101 -6.13 -3.59 10.67
C ASN A 101 -5.55 -2.30 10.04
N SER A 102 -4.22 -2.12 10.07
CA SER A 102 -3.54 -0.98 9.43
C SER A 102 -3.77 -0.93 7.92
N THR A 103 -3.71 -2.07 7.24
CA THR A 103 -3.97 -2.19 5.80
C THR A 103 -5.44 -1.90 5.49
N LEU A 104 -6.36 -2.47 6.29
CA LEU A 104 -7.80 -2.24 6.12
C LEU A 104 -8.16 -0.75 6.31
N GLN A 105 -7.62 -0.10 7.35
CA GLN A 105 -7.85 1.34 7.58
C GLN A 105 -7.30 2.20 6.45
N ASN A 106 -6.13 1.85 5.90
CA ASN A 106 -5.57 2.53 4.74
C ASN A 106 -6.50 2.38 3.51
N TYR A 107 -6.98 1.17 3.22
CA TYR A 107 -7.90 0.92 2.11
C TYR A 107 -9.23 1.67 2.29
N ILE A 108 -9.77 1.71 3.50
CA ILE A 108 -10.95 2.52 3.82
C ILE A 108 -10.67 4.00 3.57
N HIS A 109 -9.55 4.52 4.06
CA HIS A 109 -9.16 5.92 3.86
C HIS A 109 -9.05 6.28 2.37
N LEU A 110 -8.34 5.46 1.57
CA LEU A 110 -8.22 5.66 0.13
C LEU A 110 -9.58 5.63 -0.57
N THR A 111 -10.46 4.74 -0.14
CA THR A 111 -11.83 4.60 -0.69
C THR A 111 -12.67 5.84 -0.39
N GLU A 112 -12.69 6.30 0.85
CA GLU A 112 -13.48 7.48 1.26
C GLU A 112 -12.94 8.78 0.64
N LYS A 113 -11.62 8.94 0.58
CA LYS A 113 -10.98 10.18 0.14
C LYS A 113 -11.00 10.37 -1.38
N ASN A 114 -10.82 9.31 -2.16
CA ASN A 114 -10.58 9.44 -3.59
C ASN A 114 -11.58 8.67 -4.48
N ILE A 115 -12.13 7.53 -4.01
CA ILE A 115 -13.07 6.75 -4.81
C ILE A 115 -14.49 7.28 -4.64
N ARG A 116 -14.92 7.50 -3.38
CA ARG A 116 -16.28 7.97 -3.08
C ARG A 116 -16.66 9.28 -3.77
N PRO A 117 -15.84 10.34 -3.79
CA PRO A 117 -16.17 11.60 -4.44
C PRO A 117 -16.02 11.57 -5.97
N HIS A 118 -15.26 10.62 -6.52
CA HIS A 118 -15.02 10.53 -7.96
C HIS A 118 -16.21 9.91 -8.70
N ASN A 119 -16.44 10.35 -9.95
CA ASN A 119 -17.54 9.84 -10.80
C ASN A 119 -17.56 8.31 -10.91
N LEU A 120 -16.39 7.67 -11.00
CA LEU A 120 -16.28 6.20 -11.03
C LEU A 120 -16.92 5.56 -9.79
N GLY A 121 -16.73 6.14 -8.59
CA GLY A 121 -17.31 5.62 -7.36
C GLY A 121 -18.83 5.61 -7.34
N GLN A 122 -19.46 6.53 -8.09
CA GLN A 122 -20.90 6.66 -8.22
C GLN A 122 -21.49 5.86 -9.39
N MET A 123 -20.65 5.36 -10.30
CA MET A 123 -21.10 4.54 -11.42
C MET A 123 -21.68 3.21 -10.91
N LYS A 124 -22.69 2.73 -11.63
CA LYS A 124 -23.22 1.39 -11.39
C LYS A 124 -22.26 0.33 -11.89
N VAL A 125 -22.09 -0.74 -11.11
CA VAL A 125 -21.12 -1.82 -11.39
C VAL A 125 -21.30 -2.42 -12.78
N SER A 126 -22.55 -2.59 -13.23
CA SER A 126 -22.88 -3.07 -14.58
C SER A 126 -22.40 -2.19 -15.72
N ASN A 127 -22.19 -0.90 -15.46
CA ASN A 127 -21.85 0.09 -16.49
C ASN A 127 -20.35 0.35 -16.59
N VAL A 128 -19.57 -0.18 -15.65
CA VAL A 128 -18.12 0.06 -15.59
C VAL A 128 -17.40 -0.70 -16.69
N LYS A 129 -16.62 0.03 -17.46
CA LYS A 129 -15.74 -0.51 -18.49
C LYS A 129 -14.27 -0.44 -18.04
N LYS A 130 -13.42 -1.22 -18.70
CA LYS A 130 -11.96 -1.16 -18.49
C LYS A 130 -11.41 0.25 -18.71
N SER A 131 -11.95 1.01 -19.66
CA SER A 131 -11.56 2.41 -19.90
C SER A 131 -11.83 3.31 -18.71
N ASP A 132 -12.93 3.10 -17.97
CA ASP A 132 -13.27 3.95 -16.83
C ASP A 132 -12.27 3.74 -15.67
N ILE A 133 -11.84 2.48 -15.45
CA ILE A 133 -10.77 2.17 -14.47
C ILE A 133 -9.44 2.79 -14.90
N LYS A 134 -9.06 2.66 -16.20
CA LYS A 134 -7.84 3.27 -16.72
C LYS A 134 -7.86 4.80 -16.59
N ASN A 135 -8.98 5.44 -16.93
CA ASN A 135 -9.15 6.89 -16.79
C ASN A 135 -9.02 7.34 -15.34
N PHE A 136 -9.55 6.56 -14.38
CA PHE A 136 -9.37 6.87 -12.98
C PHE A 136 -7.90 6.74 -12.54
N PHE A 137 -7.17 5.73 -12.99
CA PHE A 137 -5.73 5.61 -12.70
C PHE A 137 -4.92 6.72 -13.36
N SER A 138 -5.28 7.12 -14.59
CA SER A 138 -4.69 8.29 -15.26
C SER A 138 -4.92 9.57 -14.47
N TYR A 139 -6.15 9.82 -14.02
CA TYR A 139 -6.48 10.94 -13.13
C TYR A 139 -5.61 10.95 -11.86
N LEU A 140 -5.46 9.79 -11.19
CA LEU A 140 -4.60 9.69 -10.02
C LEU A 140 -3.14 10.02 -10.32
N TYR A 141 -2.66 9.62 -11.50
CA TYR A 141 -1.27 9.86 -11.93
C TYR A 141 -1.04 11.31 -12.36
N THR A 142 -1.87 11.83 -13.28
CA THR A 142 -1.64 13.11 -13.93
C THR A 142 -2.13 14.32 -13.12
N GLU A 143 -3.30 14.21 -12.49
CA GLU A 143 -3.91 15.33 -11.76
C GLU A 143 -3.63 15.30 -10.25
N ARG A 144 -3.56 14.08 -9.68
CA ARG A 144 -3.29 13.93 -8.24
C ARG A 144 -1.81 13.67 -7.95
N HIS A 145 -0.97 13.51 -8.98
CA HIS A 145 0.46 13.27 -8.90
C HIS A 145 0.85 12.11 -7.96
N PHE A 146 0.04 11.04 -7.94
CA PHE A 146 0.32 9.88 -7.12
C PHE A 146 1.41 9.02 -7.75
N ALA A 147 2.33 8.55 -6.91
CA ALA A 147 3.34 7.57 -7.33
C ALA A 147 2.67 6.27 -7.82
N VAL A 148 3.30 5.59 -8.78
CA VAL A 148 2.81 4.31 -9.33
C VAL A 148 2.54 3.27 -8.24
N SER A 149 3.38 3.22 -7.20
CA SER A 149 3.17 2.36 -6.03
C SER A 149 1.86 2.67 -5.28
N THR A 150 1.46 3.94 -5.21
CA THR A 150 0.17 4.34 -4.62
C THR A 150 -1.00 3.94 -5.51
N ILE A 151 -0.86 4.09 -6.85
CA ILE A 151 -1.89 3.65 -7.80
C ILE A 151 -2.06 2.12 -7.74
N GLN A 152 -0.97 1.38 -7.52
CA GLN A 152 -1.03 -0.07 -7.28
C GLN A 152 -1.90 -0.44 -6.07
N LEU A 153 -1.96 0.39 -5.03
CA LEU A 153 -2.88 0.15 -3.89
C LEU A 153 -4.35 0.22 -4.31
N TYR A 154 -4.69 1.14 -5.24
CA TYR A 154 -6.05 1.17 -5.79
C TYR A 154 -6.35 -0.07 -6.62
N GLN A 155 -5.42 -0.53 -7.44
CA GLN A 155 -5.57 -1.81 -8.16
C GLN A 155 -5.81 -2.97 -7.19
N ASN A 156 -5.10 -3.01 -6.06
CA ASN A 156 -5.24 -4.03 -5.01
C ASN A 156 -6.60 -3.96 -4.28
N ILE A 157 -7.31 -2.83 -4.37
CA ILE A 157 -8.70 -2.67 -3.88
C ILE A 157 -9.70 -3.04 -4.98
N PHE A 158 -9.53 -2.47 -6.18
CA PHE A 158 -10.49 -2.62 -7.28
C PHE A 158 -10.53 -4.04 -7.83
N PHE A 159 -9.36 -4.63 -8.14
CA PHE A 159 -9.32 -5.93 -8.79
C PHE A 159 -10.05 -7.03 -7.99
N PRO A 160 -9.78 -7.25 -6.70
CA PRO A 160 -10.48 -8.27 -5.95
C PRO A 160 -11.93 -7.90 -5.64
N ALA A 161 -12.29 -6.62 -5.53
CA ALA A 161 -13.68 -6.21 -5.36
C ALA A 161 -14.51 -6.52 -6.62
N PHE A 162 -13.97 -6.24 -7.82
CA PHE A 162 -14.63 -6.60 -9.07
C PHE A 162 -14.54 -8.09 -9.36
N GLN A 163 -13.52 -8.79 -8.87
CA GLN A 163 -13.47 -10.24 -8.95
C GLN A 163 -14.60 -10.87 -8.12
N MET A 164 -14.81 -10.40 -6.90
CA MET A 164 -15.98 -10.80 -6.10
C MET A 164 -17.30 -10.55 -6.84
N ALA A 165 -17.42 -9.45 -7.58
CA ALA A 165 -18.61 -9.20 -8.39
C ALA A 165 -18.76 -10.16 -9.57
N VAL A 166 -17.66 -10.70 -10.11
CA VAL A 166 -17.70 -11.79 -11.11
C VAL A 166 -18.09 -13.10 -10.46
N ASP A 167 -17.49 -13.43 -9.30
CA ASP A 167 -17.73 -14.67 -8.56
C ASP A 167 -19.16 -14.74 -7.99
N ASP A 168 -19.76 -13.57 -7.69
CA ASP A 168 -21.16 -13.41 -7.25
C ASP A 168 -22.13 -13.27 -8.45
N ASP A 169 -21.72 -13.54 -9.68
CA ASP A 169 -22.51 -13.43 -10.92
C ASP A 169 -23.15 -12.05 -11.16
N LEU A 170 -22.58 -10.99 -10.61
CA LEU A 170 -23.06 -9.62 -10.85
C LEU A 170 -22.60 -9.10 -12.22
N ILE A 171 -21.41 -9.47 -12.66
CA ILE A 171 -20.81 -9.06 -13.95
C ILE A 171 -20.05 -10.23 -14.57
N ARG A 172 -19.99 -10.27 -15.91
CA ARG A 172 -19.32 -11.38 -16.64
C ARG A 172 -17.80 -11.35 -16.61
N LYS A 173 -17.20 -10.16 -16.53
CA LYS A 173 -15.75 -9.95 -16.65
C LYS A 173 -15.28 -8.85 -15.72
N ASN A 174 -14.12 -9.07 -15.14
CA ASN A 174 -13.48 -8.08 -14.28
C ASN A 174 -12.88 -6.93 -15.13
N PRO A 175 -13.40 -5.68 -15.02
CA PRO A 175 -12.91 -4.54 -15.80
C PRO A 175 -11.50 -4.10 -15.38
N CYS A 176 -11.00 -4.54 -14.20
CA CYS A 176 -9.70 -4.14 -13.68
C CYS A 176 -8.53 -4.97 -14.22
N LYS A 177 -8.82 -6.00 -15.05
CA LYS A 177 -7.79 -6.88 -15.57
C LYS A 177 -6.78 -6.10 -16.45
N ASP A 178 -5.50 -6.21 -16.12
CA ASP A 178 -4.38 -5.62 -16.87
C ASP A 178 -4.37 -4.06 -16.92
N CYS A 179 -5.08 -3.38 -16.04
CA CYS A 179 -5.12 -1.91 -16.03
C CYS A 179 -3.79 -1.26 -15.61
N MET A 180 -2.95 -1.98 -14.85
CA MET A 180 -1.64 -1.47 -14.38
C MET A 180 -0.47 -1.72 -15.33
N LYS A 181 -0.65 -2.51 -16.41
CA LYS A 181 0.48 -2.90 -17.28
C LYS A 181 1.26 -1.71 -17.87
N GLU A 182 0.57 -0.64 -18.22
CA GLU A 182 1.18 0.57 -18.80
C GLU A 182 2.05 1.31 -17.77
N TYR A 183 1.56 1.40 -16.52
CA TYR A 183 2.26 2.07 -15.42
C TYR A 183 3.50 1.28 -14.96
N ILE A 184 3.45 -0.06 -14.96
CA ILE A 184 4.57 -0.91 -14.58
C ILE A 184 5.69 -0.83 -15.61
N ARG A 185 5.37 -0.78 -16.91
CA ARG A 185 6.38 -0.69 -17.99
C ARG A 185 7.08 0.66 -18.07
N GLY A 186 6.38 1.75 -17.73
CA GLY A 186 6.93 3.12 -17.71
C GLY A 186 7.38 3.56 -16.31
N GLY A 187 7.25 2.70 -15.31
CA GLY A 187 7.39 3.06 -13.92
C GLY A 187 8.81 3.36 -13.50
N LEU A 188 9.06 4.63 -13.28
CA LEU A 188 10.08 5.10 -12.37
C LEU A 188 9.75 4.55 -10.96
N SER A 189 10.23 3.34 -10.67
CA SER A 189 10.35 2.92 -9.28
C SER A 189 11.27 3.94 -8.62
N THR A 190 10.78 4.64 -7.61
CA THR A 190 11.64 5.41 -6.72
C THR A 190 12.46 4.41 -5.92
N THR A 191 13.57 3.97 -6.49
CA THR A 191 14.53 3.11 -5.83
C THR A 191 15.12 3.92 -4.69
N LYS A 192 14.79 3.55 -3.46
CA LYS A 192 15.44 4.15 -2.29
C LYS A 192 16.82 3.52 -2.21
N TYR A 193 17.83 4.34 -2.36
CA TYR A 193 19.22 3.92 -2.23
C TYR A 193 19.62 3.86 -0.74
N PRO A 194 20.50 2.93 -0.36
CA PRO A 194 21.17 2.95 0.93
C PRO A 194 22.06 4.20 1.02
N LEU A 195 22.37 4.65 2.23
CA LEU A 195 23.40 5.66 2.43
C LEU A 195 24.76 5.09 1.96
N THR A 196 25.57 5.90 1.31
CA THR A 196 26.97 5.59 1.06
C THR A 196 27.75 5.57 2.37
N ARG A 197 28.96 5.00 2.40
CA ARG A 197 29.79 5.00 3.61
C ARG A 197 30.16 6.40 4.08
N ALA A 198 30.38 7.32 3.13
CA ALA A 198 30.66 8.73 3.43
C ALA A 198 29.43 9.42 4.05
N GLU A 199 28.24 9.26 3.47
CA GLU A 199 27.00 9.83 4.00
C GLU A 199 26.65 9.27 5.39
N GLU A 200 26.87 7.96 5.59
CA GLU A 200 26.66 7.29 6.89
C GLU A 200 27.59 7.84 7.96
N ALA A 201 28.87 7.97 7.67
CA ALA A 201 29.87 8.53 8.56
C ALA A 201 29.60 10.01 8.88
N ALA A 202 29.27 10.79 7.85
CA ALA A 202 28.90 12.21 7.97
C ALA A 202 27.68 12.41 8.88
N LEU A 203 26.61 11.63 8.64
CA LEU A 203 25.40 11.65 9.48
C LEU A 203 25.71 11.30 10.94
N LEU A 204 26.38 10.19 11.19
CA LEU A 204 26.71 9.73 12.56
C LEU A 204 27.57 10.75 13.30
N LYS A 205 28.59 11.30 12.63
CA LYS A 205 29.43 12.34 13.20
C LYS A 205 28.62 13.59 13.56
N PHE A 206 27.82 14.09 12.62
CA PHE A 206 27.00 15.28 12.84
C PHE A 206 26.04 15.12 14.00
N VAL A 207 25.24 14.03 14.02
CA VAL A 207 24.29 13.82 15.12
C VAL A 207 24.93 13.48 16.46
N LYS A 208 26.19 13.00 16.47
CA LYS A 208 26.93 12.77 17.71
C LYS A 208 27.41 14.06 18.34
N ASP A 209 27.90 14.99 17.53
CA ASP A 209 28.59 16.21 17.96
C ASP A 209 27.63 17.40 18.11
N ASP A 210 26.45 17.39 17.47
CA ASP A 210 25.48 18.47 17.53
C ASP A 210 24.73 18.52 18.86
N THR A 211 24.56 19.71 19.41
CA THR A 211 23.93 19.92 20.73
C THR A 211 22.42 19.64 20.74
N ILE A 212 21.74 19.83 19.60
CA ILE A 212 20.28 19.66 19.47
C ILE A 212 19.95 18.23 19.05
N TYR A 213 20.71 17.69 18.09
CA TYR A 213 20.40 16.41 17.46
C TYR A 213 21.06 15.21 18.10
N SER A 214 22.00 15.40 19.06
CA SER A 214 22.68 14.31 19.76
C SER A 214 21.73 13.36 20.50
N VAL A 215 20.55 13.78 20.85
CA VAL A 215 19.49 12.93 21.43
C VAL A 215 19.05 11.81 20.50
N TYR A 216 19.22 11.96 19.20
CA TYR A 216 18.85 10.96 18.20
C TYR A 216 20.01 10.02 17.84
N TYR A 217 21.25 10.34 18.26
CA TYR A 217 22.42 9.53 17.92
C TYR A 217 22.30 8.07 18.33
N PRO A 218 21.94 7.72 19.59
CA PRO A 218 21.84 6.31 19.99
C PRO A 218 20.81 5.53 19.16
N MET A 219 19.66 6.14 18.87
CA MET A 219 18.59 5.52 18.06
C MET A 219 19.01 5.34 16.60
N ILE A 220 19.65 6.34 15.98
CA ILE A 220 20.11 6.28 14.59
C ILE A 220 21.21 5.23 14.44
N ALA A 221 22.21 5.24 15.35
CA ALA A 221 23.29 4.28 15.36
C ALA A 221 22.77 2.85 15.59
N PHE A 222 21.84 2.66 16.51
CA PHE A 222 21.15 1.38 16.72
C PHE A 222 20.43 0.90 15.46
N MET A 223 19.69 1.77 14.75
CA MET A 223 19.02 1.40 13.50
C MET A 223 19.98 1.02 12.39
N LEU A 224 21.10 1.73 12.26
CA LEU A 224 22.17 1.43 11.31
C LEU A 224 22.91 0.14 11.64
N GLY A 225 23.08 -0.17 12.92
CA GLY A 225 23.80 -1.37 13.40
C GLY A 225 22.96 -2.64 13.50
N THR A 226 21.61 -2.54 13.48
CA THR A 226 20.73 -3.70 13.65
C THR A 226 19.74 -3.93 12.50
N GLY A 227 19.47 -2.91 11.70
CA GLY A 227 18.47 -2.97 10.65
C GLY A 227 17.02 -3.15 11.14
N CYS A 228 16.73 -2.91 12.42
CA CYS A 228 15.39 -3.03 13.00
C CYS A 228 14.38 -2.11 12.32
N ARG A 229 13.10 -2.54 12.28
CA ARG A 229 12.02 -1.69 11.79
C ARG A 229 11.69 -0.60 12.81
N ILE A 230 11.24 0.56 12.34
CA ILE A 230 10.91 1.70 13.21
C ILE A 230 9.94 1.34 14.35
N GLY A 231 8.96 0.49 14.11
CA GLY A 231 8.04 0.04 15.16
C GLY A 231 8.68 -0.89 16.18
N GLU A 232 9.67 -1.69 15.77
CA GLU A 232 10.49 -2.54 16.64
C GLU A 232 11.43 -1.66 17.50
N VAL A 233 12.03 -0.61 16.90
CA VAL A 233 12.89 0.35 17.61
C VAL A 233 12.12 1.16 18.64
N ILE A 234 10.94 1.68 18.29
CA ILE A 234 10.08 2.42 19.22
C ILE A 234 9.60 1.53 20.37
N GLY A 235 9.37 0.24 20.08
CA GLY A 235 8.89 -0.73 21.06
C GLY A 235 10.00 -1.39 21.89
N LEU A 236 11.26 -1.14 21.58
CA LEU A 236 12.39 -1.81 22.26
C LEU A 236 12.40 -1.53 23.74
N THR A 237 12.50 -2.59 24.55
CA THR A 237 12.67 -2.53 26.00
C THR A 237 14.09 -2.95 26.40
N TRP A 238 14.55 -2.53 27.59
CA TRP A 238 15.84 -2.99 28.12
C TRP A 238 15.86 -4.49 28.40
N ASP A 239 14.69 -5.09 28.59
CA ASP A 239 14.53 -6.53 28.84
C ASP A 239 14.67 -7.37 27.55
N ASP A 240 14.61 -6.74 26.39
CA ASP A 240 14.86 -7.38 25.09
C ASP A 240 16.35 -7.52 24.77
N ILE A 241 17.24 -6.86 25.55
CA ILE A 241 18.68 -6.79 25.30
C ILE A 241 19.43 -7.64 26.31
N ASP A 242 20.06 -8.68 25.82
CA ASP A 242 20.99 -9.49 26.59
C ASP A 242 22.43 -9.00 26.37
N PHE A 243 22.94 -8.26 27.33
CA PHE A 243 24.30 -7.69 27.28
C PHE A 243 25.39 -8.74 27.49
N GLU A 244 25.10 -9.86 28.15
CA GLU A 244 26.08 -10.93 28.40
C GLU A 244 26.31 -11.77 27.14
N ASN A 245 25.22 -12.12 26.45
CA ASN A 245 25.28 -12.93 25.25
C ASN A 245 25.31 -12.09 23.96
N ALA A 246 25.36 -10.76 24.06
CA ALA A 246 25.36 -9.84 22.94
C ALA A 246 24.21 -10.08 21.96
N THR A 247 22.98 -10.23 22.47
CA THR A 247 21.82 -10.53 21.65
C THR A 247 20.63 -9.59 21.91
N LEU A 248 19.81 -9.45 20.89
CA LEU A 248 18.58 -8.64 20.88
C LEU A 248 17.40 -9.52 20.50
N SER A 249 16.37 -9.58 21.33
CA SER A 249 15.11 -10.26 21.05
C SER A 249 14.11 -9.30 20.42
N ILE A 250 13.68 -9.57 19.20
CA ILE A 250 12.59 -8.83 18.54
C ILE A 250 11.31 -9.69 18.60
N ASN A 251 10.54 -9.49 19.65
CA ASN A 251 9.32 -10.24 19.95
C ASN A 251 8.04 -9.40 19.79
N HIS A 252 8.16 -8.06 19.76
CA HIS A 252 7.05 -7.13 19.63
C HIS A 252 7.44 -5.87 18.86
N GLN A 253 6.45 -5.02 18.58
CA GLN A 253 6.59 -3.69 18.01
C GLN A 253 5.51 -2.77 18.57
N ILE A 254 5.79 -1.49 18.66
CA ILE A 254 4.78 -0.48 18.99
C ILE A 254 4.24 0.14 17.70
N ILE A 255 2.91 0.17 17.58
CA ILE A 255 2.18 0.79 16.47
C ILE A 255 1.31 1.93 16.97
N TYR A 256 1.30 3.03 16.20
CA TYR A 256 0.49 4.21 16.50
C TYR A 256 -0.71 4.26 15.56
N LYS A 257 -1.90 4.03 16.08
CA LYS A 257 -3.12 3.96 15.26
C LYS A 257 -4.38 4.33 16.02
N LYS A 258 -5.45 4.60 15.25
CA LYS A 258 -6.80 4.79 15.77
C LYS A 258 -7.47 3.42 16.03
N LYS A 259 -7.91 3.20 17.26
CA LYS A 259 -8.72 2.04 17.66
C LYS A 259 -9.81 2.55 18.61
N ASN A 260 -11.07 2.13 18.41
CA ASN A 260 -12.21 2.55 19.21
C ASN A 260 -12.33 4.09 19.35
N GLY A 261 -12.12 4.82 18.25
CA GLY A 261 -12.25 6.27 18.21
C GLY A 261 -11.02 7.05 18.72
N LYS A 262 -10.13 6.43 19.51
CA LYS A 262 -8.92 7.07 20.08
C LYS A 262 -7.69 6.66 19.32
N ILE A 263 -6.76 7.62 19.11
CA ILE A 263 -5.45 7.37 18.53
C ILE A 263 -4.46 7.22 19.69
N ARG A 264 -3.79 6.06 19.77
CA ARG A 264 -2.77 5.78 20.79
C ARG A 264 -1.79 4.71 20.32
N HIS A 265 -0.76 4.47 21.14
CA HIS A 265 0.18 3.38 20.94
C HIS A 265 -0.42 2.04 21.39
N TYR A 266 -0.06 0.98 20.69
CA TYR A 266 -0.44 -0.40 20.99
C TYR A 266 0.74 -1.31 20.71
N ALA A 267 0.95 -2.31 21.55
CA ALA A 267 1.86 -3.40 21.25
C ALA A 267 1.22 -4.37 20.24
N SER A 268 2.04 -4.94 19.40
CA SER A 268 1.64 -6.01 18.47
C SER A 268 2.82 -6.91 18.16
N ALA A 269 2.57 -8.14 17.74
CA ALA A 269 3.62 -8.99 17.20
C ALA A 269 4.37 -8.28 16.05
N PRO A 270 5.62 -8.66 15.76
CA PRO A 270 6.37 -8.15 14.62
C PRO A 270 5.57 -8.29 13.33
N LYS A 271 5.82 -7.42 12.32
CA LYS A 271 5.00 -7.32 11.09
C LYS A 271 4.75 -8.65 10.37
N ASN A 272 5.65 -9.62 10.50
CA ASN A 272 5.54 -10.94 9.88
C ASN A 272 5.06 -12.03 10.86
N GLY A 273 4.74 -11.68 12.10
CA GLY A 273 4.23 -12.59 13.12
C GLY A 273 5.28 -13.48 13.79
N THR A 274 6.55 -13.41 13.37
CA THR A 274 7.66 -14.22 13.90
C THR A 274 8.62 -13.37 14.73
N SER A 275 8.87 -13.80 15.96
CA SER A 275 9.96 -13.30 16.78
C SER A 275 11.30 -13.76 16.23
N ARG A 276 12.36 -12.99 16.48
CA ARG A 276 13.72 -13.34 16.08
C ARG A 276 14.73 -12.80 17.06
N ILE A 277 15.89 -13.45 17.11
CA ILE A 277 17.05 -13.01 17.88
C ILE A 277 18.07 -12.46 16.89
N ILE A 278 18.64 -11.29 17.19
CA ILE A 278 19.65 -10.61 16.38
C ILE A 278 20.92 -10.52 17.23
N PRO A 279 22.08 -11.03 16.77
CA PRO A 279 23.34 -10.76 17.42
C PRO A 279 23.70 -9.27 17.30
N LEU A 280 24.22 -8.69 18.37
CA LEU A 280 24.66 -7.29 18.43
C LEU A 280 26.18 -7.23 18.29
N SER A 281 26.68 -6.24 17.55
CA SER A 281 28.11 -5.92 17.52
C SER A 281 28.51 -5.14 18.77
N ASP A 282 29.80 -5.20 19.11
CA ASP A 282 30.37 -4.48 20.26
C ASP A 282 30.08 -2.98 20.18
N ASP A 283 30.19 -2.37 18.99
CA ASP A 283 29.89 -0.95 18.82
C ASP A 283 28.42 -0.59 19.19
N VAL A 284 27.47 -1.46 18.84
CA VAL A 284 26.05 -1.25 19.19
C VAL A 284 25.82 -1.43 20.69
N LEU A 285 26.48 -2.44 21.31
CA LEU A 285 26.43 -2.66 22.75
C LEU A 285 26.98 -1.48 23.52
N ASP A 286 28.15 -0.96 23.13
CA ASP A 286 28.78 0.21 23.76
C ASP A 286 27.88 1.43 23.71
N ILE A 287 27.27 1.69 22.55
CA ILE A 287 26.31 2.81 22.40
C ILE A 287 25.12 2.63 23.34
N LEU A 288 24.57 1.42 23.45
CA LEU A 288 23.44 1.13 24.32
C LEU A 288 23.81 1.23 25.80
N LEU A 289 24.99 0.74 26.19
CA LEU A 289 25.48 0.86 27.55
C LEU A 289 25.70 2.31 27.97
N LEU A 290 26.35 3.11 27.14
CA LEU A 290 26.53 4.55 27.38
C LEU A 290 25.17 5.29 27.45
N TYR A 291 24.24 4.93 26.60
CA TYR A 291 22.89 5.51 26.61
C TYR A 291 22.13 5.12 27.90
N LYS A 292 22.23 3.86 28.35
CA LYS A 292 21.64 3.35 29.60
C LYS A 292 22.20 4.07 30.80
N GLN A 293 23.52 4.22 30.86
CA GLN A 293 24.20 4.96 31.95
C GLN A 293 23.74 6.42 31.98
N ARG A 294 23.72 7.11 30.84
CA ARG A 294 23.25 8.50 30.73
C ARG A 294 21.81 8.66 31.22
N THR A 295 20.90 7.78 30.82
CA THR A 295 19.49 7.85 31.25
C THR A 295 19.34 7.56 32.73
N TYR A 296 20.13 6.63 33.29
CA TYR A 296 20.17 6.34 34.72
C TYR A 296 20.66 7.55 35.53
N PHE A 297 21.77 8.15 35.15
CA PHE A 297 22.32 9.34 35.84
C PHE A 297 21.40 10.56 35.79
N MET A 298 20.59 10.67 34.74
CA MET A 298 19.58 11.74 34.63
C MET A 298 18.31 11.45 35.44
N SER A 299 18.29 10.35 36.24
CA SER A 299 17.11 9.90 37.01
C SER A 299 15.84 9.82 36.18
N ILE A 300 15.99 9.40 34.93
CA ILE A 300 14.85 9.26 34.01
C ILE A 300 14.13 7.96 34.41
N THR A 301 13.05 8.08 35.19
CA THR A 301 12.16 6.95 35.48
C THR A 301 11.26 6.70 34.29
N ASN A 302 11.13 5.46 33.88
CA ASN A 302 10.32 5.02 32.76
C ASN A 302 9.14 4.18 33.25
N ASP A 303 8.13 4.83 33.81
CA ASP A 303 6.91 4.18 34.32
C ASP A 303 5.83 4.00 33.22
N TYR A 304 6.21 4.24 31.96
CA TYR A 304 5.27 4.15 30.84
C TYR A 304 5.03 2.70 30.44
N GLU A 305 3.78 2.27 30.54
CA GLU A 305 3.37 0.90 30.18
C GLU A 305 2.38 0.90 29.02
N VAL A 306 2.54 -0.03 28.09
CA VAL A 306 1.62 -0.26 26.97
C VAL A 306 1.43 -1.75 26.75
N ASP A 307 0.19 -2.21 26.93
CA ASP A 307 -0.25 -3.57 26.69
C ASP A 307 0.69 -4.62 27.39
N GLY A 308 1.16 -4.33 28.62
CA GLY A 308 2.02 -5.19 29.44
C GLY A 308 3.52 -5.05 29.18
N TYR A 309 3.95 -4.14 28.30
CA TYR A 309 5.37 -3.80 28.09
C TYR A 309 5.72 -2.50 28.81
N SER A 310 6.86 -2.47 29.46
CA SER A 310 7.40 -1.31 30.17
C SER A 310 8.92 -1.22 29.92
N ASN A 311 9.60 -0.30 30.59
CA ASN A 311 11.06 -0.19 30.55
C ASN A 311 11.63 0.05 29.13
N PHE A 312 10.95 0.91 28.34
CA PHE A 312 11.31 1.20 26.95
C PHE A 312 12.66 1.94 26.84
N VAL A 313 13.45 1.58 25.82
CA VAL A 313 14.77 2.17 25.58
C VAL A 313 14.67 3.59 25.04
N PHE A 314 13.88 3.81 24.00
CA PHE A 314 13.83 5.08 23.28
C PHE A 314 12.53 5.84 23.52
N LEU A 315 12.57 6.81 24.41
CA LEU A 315 11.48 7.74 24.69
C LEU A 315 11.88 9.17 24.29
N ASN A 316 10.89 10.00 24.01
CA ASN A 316 11.11 11.42 23.76
C ASN A 316 11.33 12.20 25.08
N GLN A 317 11.61 13.50 24.98
CA GLN A 317 11.85 14.37 26.15
C GLN A 317 10.67 14.44 27.14
N ASN A 318 9.45 14.14 26.67
CA ASN A 318 8.24 14.08 27.52
C ASN A 318 7.98 12.68 28.09
N MET A 319 8.95 11.79 28.03
CA MET A 319 8.84 10.40 28.46
C MET A 319 7.69 9.64 27.79
N THR A 320 7.38 9.97 26.55
CA THR A 320 6.39 9.28 25.72
C THR A 320 7.04 8.74 24.46
N PHE A 321 6.33 7.88 23.76
CA PHE A 321 6.84 7.31 22.50
C PHE A 321 7.02 8.37 21.41
N TYR A 322 8.04 8.17 20.61
CA TYR A 322 8.08 8.75 19.28
C TYR A 322 6.94 8.19 18.42
N THR A 323 6.38 9.01 17.56
CA THR A 323 5.57 8.50 16.45
C THR A 323 6.43 8.38 15.19
N PRO A 324 6.10 7.49 14.25
CA PRO A 324 6.82 7.43 12.98
C PRO A 324 6.89 8.78 12.25
N ASN A 325 5.85 9.61 12.38
CA ASN A 325 5.81 10.93 11.76
C ASN A 325 6.74 11.93 12.46
N THR A 326 6.82 11.90 13.79
CA THR A 326 7.74 12.78 14.53
C THR A 326 9.19 12.44 14.22
N LEU A 327 9.54 11.15 14.12
CA LEU A 327 10.88 10.71 13.73
C LEU A 327 11.20 11.08 12.26
N THR A 328 10.25 10.89 11.35
CA THR A 328 10.45 11.30 9.95
C THR A 328 10.73 12.80 9.85
N ARG A 329 10.02 13.63 10.63
CA ARG A 329 10.28 15.07 10.69
C ARG A 329 11.66 15.38 11.31
N ALA A 330 12.03 14.69 12.37
CA ALA A 330 13.34 14.85 12.99
C ALA A 330 14.47 14.53 12.00
N PHE A 331 14.38 13.41 11.28
CA PHE A 331 15.38 13.03 10.27
C PHE A 331 15.48 14.05 9.13
N HIS A 332 14.34 14.57 8.68
CA HIS A 332 14.33 15.64 7.69
C HIS A 332 15.00 16.93 8.21
N ASN A 333 14.75 17.31 9.48
CA ASN A 333 15.38 18.47 10.10
C ASN A 333 16.89 18.27 10.26
N ILE A 334 17.35 17.08 10.69
CA ILE A 334 18.76 16.71 10.79
C ILE A 334 19.44 16.89 9.43
N ARG A 335 18.87 16.31 8.36
CA ARG A 335 19.40 16.43 7.01
C ARG A 335 19.52 17.91 6.58
N ASN A 336 18.44 18.67 6.78
CA ASN A 336 18.41 20.08 6.34
C ASN A 336 19.42 20.92 7.12
N ALA A 337 19.56 20.69 8.42
CA ALA A 337 20.56 21.39 9.23
C ALA A 337 21.98 21.05 8.76
N TYR A 338 22.31 19.77 8.61
CA TYR A 338 23.61 19.33 8.13
C TYR A 338 23.92 19.88 6.72
N ASN A 339 23.00 19.72 5.76
CA ASN A 339 23.21 20.18 4.40
C ASN A 339 23.42 21.68 4.30
N ARG A 340 22.76 22.48 5.19
CA ARG A 340 23.01 23.92 5.27
C ARG A 340 24.47 24.21 5.65
N PHE A 341 25.03 23.54 6.67
CA PHE A 341 26.43 23.72 7.06
C PHE A 341 27.40 23.36 5.93
N VAL A 342 27.05 22.33 5.11
CA VAL A 342 27.86 21.98 3.94
C VAL A 342 27.72 23.03 2.84
N GLU A 343 26.50 23.50 2.55
CA GLU A 343 26.22 24.52 1.51
C GLU A 343 26.82 25.88 1.87
N ASP A 344 26.80 26.25 3.15
CA ASP A 344 27.41 27.48 3.68
C ASP A 344 28.96 27.38 3.77
N GLY A 345 29.54 26.19 3.49
CA GLY A 345 30.97 25.94 3.49
C GLY A 345 31.61 25.77 4.87
N GLU A 346 30.79 25.67 5.93
CA GLU A 346 31.24 25.42 7.30
C GLU A 346 31.75 23.98 7.49
N ILE A 347 31.15 23.03 6.76
CA ILE A 347 31.56 21.65 6.70
C ILE A 347 31.94 21.28 5.26
N LYS A 348 33.16 20.77 5.05
CA LYS A 348 33.61 20.23 3.75
C LYS A 348 33.39 18.75 3.72
N ASP A 349 32.19 18.32 3.34
CA ASP A 349 31.79 16.92 3.28
C ASP A 349 30.67 16.71 2.25
N VAL A 350 30.20 15.45 2.12
CA VAL A 350 29.12 15.08 1.20
C VAL A 350 27.76 15.61 1.69
N LEU A 351 26.88 15.98 0.76
CA LEU A 351 25.48 16.27 1.09
C LEU A 351 24.73 15.00 1.45
N LEU A 352 23.87 15.07 2.47
CA LEU A 352 23.01 13.96 2.85
C LEU A 352 21.75 13.93 1.95
N PRO A 353 21.42 12.73 1.38
CA PRO A 353 20.18 12.53 0.63
C PRO A 353 18.95 12.54 1.57
N ASP A 354 17.75 12.44 1.00
CA ASP A 354 16.56 12.15 1.79
C ASP A 354 16.64 10.75 2.40
N PHE A 355 16.54 10.68 3.73
CA PHE A 355 16.57 9.42 4.46
C PHE A 355 15.43 9.27 5.45
N THR A 356 15.12 8.03 5.78
CA THR A 356 14.08 7.63 6.72
C THR A 356 14.58 6.45 7.54
N ALA A 357 13.86 6.05 8.59
CA ALA A 357 14.17 4.82 9.32
C ALA A 357 14.29 3.59 8.40
N HIS A 358 13.53 3.56 7.30
CA HIS A 358 13.64 2.48 6.32
C HIS A 358 14.93 2.54 5.50
N THR A 359 15.47 3.74 5.27
CA THR A 359 16.78 3.93 4.63
C THR A 359 17.88 3.34 5.50
N PHE A 360 17.86 3.56 6.82
CA PHE A 360 18.83 2.96 7.74
C PHE A 360 18.81 1.43 7.72
N ARG A 361 17.60 0.87 7.74
CA ARG A 361 17.45 -0.58 7.59
C ARG A 361 17.96 -1.09 6.23
N HIS A 362 17.76 -0.33 5.17
CA HIS A 362 18.26 -0.66 3.84
C HIS A 362 19.79 -0.59 3.81
N THR A 363 20.37 0.43 4.43
CA THR A 363 21.82 0.60 4.58
C THR A 363 22.45 -0.58 5.32
N PHE A 364 21.90 -0.97 6.47
CA PHE A 364 22.33 -2.16 7.20
C PHE A 364 22.33 -3.41 6.31
N CYS A 365 21.19 -3.68 5.65
CA CYS A 365 21.06 -4.85 4.77
C CYS A 365 22.12 -4.86 3.66
N THR A 366 22.38 -3.68 3.05
CA THR A 366 23.42 -3.52 2.01
C THR A 366 24.81 -3.76 2.57
N ARG A 367 25.14 -3.20 3.75
CA ARG A 367 26.46 -3.40 4.39
C ARG A 367 26.72 -4.87 4.72
N MET A 368 25.70 -5.58 5.22
CA MET A 368 25.83 -7.02 5.50
C MET A 368 26.04 -7.82 4.21
N ALA A 369 25.33 -7.47 3.13
CA ALA A 369 25.50 -8.11 1.83
C ALA A 369 26.88 -7.82 1.20
N GLU A 370 27.37 -6.56 1.27
CA GLU A 370 28.73 -6.18 0.84
C GLU A 370 29.81 -6.96 1.57
N ASN A 371 29.63 -7.20 2.87
CA ASN A 371 30.56 -7.98 3.69
C ASN A 371 30.41 -9.51 3.50
N GLY A 372 29.54 -9.96 2.59
CA GLY A 372 29.42 -11.37 2.23
C GLY A 372 28.60 -12.21 3.20
N MET A 373 27.76 -11.59 4.03
CA MET A 373 26.83 -12.33 4.90
C MET A 373 25.95 -13.24 4.04
N ASP A 374 25.76 -14.48 4.49
CA ASP A 374 24.86 -15.42 3.80
C ASP A 374 23.44 -14.81 3.69
N ILE A 375 22.85 -14.96 2.52
CA ILE A 375 21.54 -14.34 2.22
C ILE A 375 20.41 -14.87 3.09
N LYS A 376 20.51 -16.14 3.51
CA LYS A 376 19.50 -16.77 4.37
C LYS A 376 19.61 -16.23 5.80
N VAL A 377 20.84 -16.10 6.30
CA VAL A 377 21.13 -15.48 7.60
C VAL A 377 20.65 -14.03 7.60
N LEU A 378 20.97 -13.27 6.54
CA LEU A 378 20.50 -11.89 6.40
C LEU A 378 18.97 -11.80 6.34
N GLN A 379 18.30 -12.72 5.63
CA GLN A 379 16.84 -12.80 5.61
C GLN A 379 16.25 -12.97 7.02
N GLU A 380 16.84 -13.83 7.82
CA GLU A 380 16.40 -14.14 9.20
C GLU A 380 16.61 -12.92 10.11
N ILE A 381 17.80 -12.33 10.12
CA ILE A 381 18.10 -11.11 10.89
C ILE A 381 17.13 -9.99 10.53
N MET A 382 16.93 -9.76 9.23
CA MET A 382 16.01 -8.75 8.73
C MET A 382 14.53 -9.10 9.01
N GLY A 383 14.19 -10.36 9.25
CA GLY A 383 12.83 -10.84 9.39
C GLY A 383 12.01 -10.58 8.11
N HIS A 384 12.56 -10.86 6.94
CA HIS A 384 11.86 -10.78 5.68
C HIS A 384 11.06 -12.05 5.42
N LYS A 385 9.77 -11.91 5.10
CA LYS A 385 8.87 -13.07 4.85
C LYS A 385 9.34 -13.93 3.68
N THR A 386 9.95 -13.33 2.66
CA THR A 386 10.45 -14.02 1.48
C THR A 386 11.86 -13.58 1.15
N ILE A 387 12.67 -14.50 0.65
CA ILE A 387 14.04 -14.24 0.24
C ILE A 387 14.12 -13.19 -0.88
N ALA A 388 13.08 -13.08 -1.70
CA ALA A 388 13.01 -12.13 -2.82
C ALA A 388 13.21 -10.67 -2.37
N VAL A 389 12.71 -10.32 -1.17
CA VAL A 389 12.88 -8.97 -0.60
C VAL A 389 14.35 -8.72 -0.25
N THR A 390 15.05 -9.72 0.31
CA THR A 390 16.48 -9.64 0.64
C THR A 390 17.32 -9.61 -0.64
N MET A 391 16.95 -10.41 -1.65
CA MET A 391 17.62 -10.47 -2.94
C MET A 391 17.62 -9.13 -3.71
N GLN A 392 16.55 -8.33 -3.59
CA GLN A 392 16.52 -7.01 -4.23
C GLN A 392 17.66 -6.11 -3.74
N VAL A 393 17.94 -6.14 -2.44
CA VAL A 393 19.06 -5.39 -1.84
C VAL A 393 20.39 -6.05 -2.17
N TYR A 394 20.43 -7.36 -2.04
CA TYR A 394 21.65 -8.16 -2.27
C TYR A 394 22.17 -8.03 -3.71
N ASN A 395 21.29 -7.95 -4.70
CA ASN A 395 21.69 -7.78 -6.11
C ASN A 395 22.39 -6.44 -6.39
N HIS A 396 22.02 -5.36 -5.70
CA HIS A 396 22.74 -4.09 -5.80
C HIS A 396 24.16 -4.18 -5.23
N ALA A 397 24.31 -4.74 -4.04
CA ALA A 397 25.62 -4.96 -3.43
C ALA A 397 26.51 -5.90 -4.25
N LEU A 398 25.91 -6.94 -4.86
CA LEU A 398 26.64 -7.87 -5.73
C LEU A 398 27.13 -7.24 -7.04
N PHE A 399 26.52 -6.17 -7.54
CA PHE A 399 26.98 -5.56 -8.79
C PHE A 399 28.34 -4.87 -8.60
N GLU A 400 28.52 -4.10 -7.54
CA GLU A 400 29.81 -3.50 -7.19
C GLU A 400 30.86 -4.58 -6.87
N ARG A 401 30.47 -5.64 -6.17
CA ARG A 401 31.33 -6.78 -5.89
C ARG A 401 31.74 -7.52 -7.17
N LYS A 402 30.81 -7.70 -8.13
CA LYS A 402 31.15 -8.29 -9.44
C LYS A 402 32.21 -7.49 -10.19
N GLN A 403 32.14 -6.17 -10.13
CA GLN A 403 33.19 -5.32 -10.75
C GLN A 403 34.53 -5.53 -10.06
N SER A 404 34.55 -5.57 -8.72
CA SER A 404 35.78 -5.80 -7.95
C SER A 404 36.33 -7.21 -8.12
N GLU A 405 35.48 -8.23 -8.18
CA GLU A 405 35.91 -9.62 -8.41
C GLU A 405 36.46 -9.83 -9.86
N VAL A 406 35.79 -9.24 -10.86
CA VAL A 406 36.26 -9.27 -12.23
C VAL A 406 37.60 -8.53 -12.38
N ALA A 407 37.78 -7.41 -11.66
CA ALA A 407 39.04 -6.66 -11.66
C ALA A 407 40.19 -7.43 -10.98
N ARG A 408 39.91 -8.44 -10.17
CA ARG A 408 40.93 -9.33 -9.55
C ARG A 408 41.36 -10.47 -10.43
N ILE A 409 40.63 -10.76 -11.51
CA ILE A 409 41.04 -11.80 -12.47
C ILE A 409 42.18 -11.24 -13.31
N PRO A 410 43.40 -11.86 -13.30
CA PRO A 410 44.47 -11.42 -14.14
C PRO A 410 44.00 -11.44 -15.61
N SER A 411 44.13 -10.33 -16.29
CA SER A 411 43.75 -10.25 -17.70
C SER A 411 44.80 -11.05 -18.52
N ALA A 412 44.40 -12.21 -19.02
CA ALA A 412 45.11 -12.92 -20.03
C ALA A 412 45.16 -12.16 -21.40
N LEU A 413 44.47 -11.01 -21.44
CA LEU A 413 44.42 -10.15 -22.64
C LEU A 413 45.50 -9.04 -22.64
N ALA A 414 46.27 -8.92 -21.57
CA ALA A 414 47.40 -8.03 -21.50
C ALA A 414 48.65 -8.76 -22.05
N VAL A 415 48.71 -8.98 -23.36
CA VAL A 415 49.90 -9.37 -24.09
C VAL A 415 50.35 -8.19 -24.96
#